data_318ed0f7be99fa8e3400061ce6633254
#
_entry.id   318ed0f7be99fa8e3400061ce6633254
#
_cell.length_a   1.000
_cell.length_b   1.000
_cell.length_c   1.000
_cell.angle_alpha   90.00
_cell.angle_beta   90.00
_cell.angle_gamma   90.00
#
_symmetry.space_group_name_H-M   'P 1'
#
loop_
_entity.id
_entity.type
_entity.pdbx_description
1 polymer ?
#
loop_
_entity_poly.entity_id
_entity_poly.type
_entity_poly.pdbx_seq_one_letter_code
_entity_poly.pdbx_strand_id
1 'polypeptide(L)'
;MNNFFSLVLLMTLSLAAQAQSLKVMTYNIRLDHESDGINQWPKRTEKVYALIRKYNPDILGVQEALHHQLQDLLNNLPGYTYVGVGRDDGKTNGEYSAILLKKQRFTITRQNTFWLSETPEVPGSKSWDAAITRIATWAVVHDLASKKDFLTVNTHFDHIGEVAREKSAVLIKQKIALLGNGLPVLVTGDFNSEPSQSAYTTMINGNILKLYTARPASETQGTFCTFFVTQNACKVIDYIFYTDGWTAKNYQVITDNDGAYYPSDHLPVLCEFSQQ
;
A
#
# COMPACT_ATOMS: atom_id res chain seq x y z
N MET A 1 26.31 -69.87 -7.56
CA MET A 1 25.44 -68.89 -8.28
C MET A 1 24.94 -67.88 -7.25
N ASN A 2 25.64 -66.76 -7.13
CA ASN A 2 25.28 -65.71 -6.15
C ASN A 2 24.54 -64.57 -6.91
N ASN A 3 23.26 -64.41 -6.59
CA ASN A 3 22.46 -63.31 -7.08
C ASN A 3 22.68 -62.10 -6.19
N PHE A 4 23.35 -61.05 -6.66
CA PHE A 4 23.40 -59.74 -6.07
C PHE A 4 22.16 -58.95 -6.50
N PHE A 5 21.24 -58.70 -5.61
CA PHE A 5 20.15 -57.71 -5.79
C PHE A 5 20.70 -56.32 -5.42
N SER A 6 20.95 -55.49 -6.45
CA SER A 6 21.25 -54.06 -6.26
C SER A 6 19.94 -53.29 -5.95
N LEU A 7 19.79 -52.82 -4.73
CA LEU A 7 18.72 -51.97 -4.30
C LEU A 7 19.06 -50.52 -4.72
N VAL A 8 18.44 -50.02 -5.77
CA VAL A 8 18.54 -48.60 -6.17
C VAL A 8 17.60 -47.79 -5.29
N LEU A 9 18.16 -47.04 -4.34
CA LEU A 9 17.44 -46.10 -3.49
C LEU A 9 17.19 -44.80 -4.26
N LEU A 10 15.98 -44.58 -4.83
CA LEU A 10 15.57 -43.31 -5.39
C LEU A 10 15.35 -42.30 -4.26
N MET A 11 16.32 -41.42 -4.03
CA MET A 11 16.11 -40.21 -3.22
C MET A 11 15.25 -39.22 -4.01
N THR A 12 13.99 -39.13 -3.68
CA THR A 12 13.14 -38.02 -4.14
C THR A 12 13.52 -36.76 -3.36
N LEU A 13 14.32 -35.87 -3.95
CA LEU A 13 14.49 -34.51 -3.45
C LEU A 13 13.14 -33.78 -3.61
N SER A 14 12.38 -33.69 -2.54
CA SER A 14 11.30 -32.72 -2.44
C SER A 14 11.93 -31.33 -2.36
N LEU A 15 12.03 -30.64 -3.49
CA LEU A 15 12.23 -29.21 -3.55
C LEU A 15 11.01 -28.56 -2.86
N ALA A 16 11.14 -28.25 -1.57
CA ALA A 16 10.21 -27.36 -0.93
C ALA A 16 10.28 -26.03 -1.71
N ALA A 17 9.28 -25.77 -2.55
CA ALA A 17 9.12 -24.49 -3.19
C ALA A 17 9.02 -23.45 -2.05
N GLN A 18 10.11 -22.75 -1.79
CA GLN A 18 10.13 -21.67 -0.82
C GLN A 18 9.14 -20.63 -1.34
N ALA A 19 8.00 -20.49 -0.64
CA ALA A 19 6.99 -19.51 -1.03
C ALA A 19 7.68 -18.16 -1.15
N GLN A 20 7.75 -17.65 -2.38
CA GLN A 20 8.46 -16.40 -2.68
C GLN A 20 7.74 -15.26 -1.92
N SER A 21 8.47 -14.60 -1.01
CA SER A 21 7.91 -13.50 -0.22
C SER A 21 7.44 -12.37 -1.14
N LEU A 22 6.36 -11.73 -0.76
CA LEU A 22 5.75 -10.59 -1.43
C LEU A 22 6.13 -9.32 -0.67
N LYS A 23 6.88 -8.42 -1.28
CA LYS A 23 7.23 -7.12 -0.71
C LYS A 23 6.14 -6.11 -1.01
N VAL A 24 5.49 -5.59 0.04
CA VAL A 24 4.43 -4.59 -0.06
C VAL A 24 4.88 -3.31 0.63
N MET A 25 4.75 -2.19 -0.05
CA MET A 25 5.11 -0.87 0.47
C MET A 25 3.89 0.07 0.39
N THR A 26 3.69 0.89 1.41
CA THR A 26 2.87 2.11 1.32
C THR A 26 3.76 3.32 1.41
N TYR A 27 3.50 4.32 0.58
CA TYR A 27 4.32 5.51 0.53
C TYR A 27 3.50 6.73 0.06
N ASN A 28 3.15 7.61 0.99
CA ASN A 28 2.71 8.94 0.63
C ASN A 28 3.92 9.70 0.08
N ILE A 29 3.92 9.96 -1.24
CA ILE A 29 5.07 10.57 -1.92
C ILE A 29 5.03 12.11 -1.88
N ARG A 30 4.05 12.69 -1.21
CA ARG A 30 3.75 14.10 -1.19
C ARG A 30 3.47 14.67 -2.58
N LEU A 31 2.36 15.36 -2.75
CA LEU A 31 2.03 16.03 -4.02
C LEU A 31 3.09 17.08 -4.40
N ASP A 32 3.13 17.42 -5.68
CA ASP A 32 3.95 18.53 -6.16
C ASP A 32 3.26 19.85 -5.80
N HIS A 33 3.85 20.59 -4.85
CA HIS A 33 3.31 21.83 -4.35
C HIS A 33 4.40 22.91 -4.21
N GLU A 34 4.14 24.10 -4.72
CA GLU A 34 5.12 25.19 -4.75
C GLU A 34 5.58 25.61 -3.35
N SER A 35 4.70 25.52 -2.34
CA SER A 35 5.05 25.91 -0.96
C SER A 35 6.09 24.99 -0.31
N ASP A 36 6.36 23.80 -0.86
CA ASP A 36 7.37 22.87 -0.35
C ASP A 36 8.81 23.35 -0.63
N GLY A 37 8.99 24.43 -1.40
CA GLY A 37 10.25 25.15 -1.59
C GLY A 37 11.37 24.24 -2.11
N ILE A 38 12.39 23.95 -1.27
CA ILE A 38 13.50 23.06 -1.65
C ILE A 38 13.08 21.59 -1.74
N ASN A 39 11.93 21.21 -1.20
CA ASN A 39 11.37 19.87 -1.23
C ASN A 39 10.27 19.70 -2.29
N GLN A 40 10.12 20.66 -3.22
CA GLN A 40 9.25 20.48 -4.38
C GLN A 40 9.58 19.22 -5.17
N TRP A 41 8.59 18.61 -5.81
CA TRP A 41 8.72 17.36 -6.53
C TRP A 41 9.95 17.29 -7.45
N PRO A 42 10.21 18.29 -8.35
CA PRO A 42 11.37 18.19 -9.26
C PRO A 42 12.72 18.12 -8.56
N LYS A 43 12.80 18.57 -7.28
CA LYS A 43 14.05 18.60 -6.51
C LYS A 43 14.30 17.33 -5.69
N ARG A 44 13.29 16.47 -5.54
CA ARG A 44 13.35 15.23 -4.73
C ARG A 44 13.04 13.96 -5.50
N THR A 45 12.67 14.05 -6.78
CA THR A 45 12.30 12.92 -7.63
C THR A 45 13.31 11.79 -7.58
N GLU A 46 14.60 12.08 -7.79
CA GLU A 46 15.66 11.06 -7.79
C GLU A 46 15.81 10.36 -6.44
N LYS A 47 15.59 11.06 -5.33
CA LYS A 47 15.61 10.43 -3.99
C LYS A 47 14.47 9.44 -3.83
N VAL A 48 13.25 9.80 -4.31
CA VAL A 48 12.07 8.93 -4.30
C VAL A 48 12.31 7.70 -5.19
N TYR A 49 12.82 7.89 -6.42
CA TYR A 49 13.10 6.77 -7.33
C TYR A 49 14.21 5.86 -6.79
N ALA A 50 15.29 6.44 -6.25
CA ALA A 50 16.39 5.68 -5.67
C ALA A 50 15.91 4.82 -4.49
N LEU A 51 15.06 5.35 -3.63
CA LEU A 51 14.46 4.63 -2.52
C LEU A 51 13.60 3.47 -3.03
N ILE A 52 12.70 3.70 -3.99
CA ILE A 52 11.85 2.65 -4.54
C ILE A 52 12.69 1.56 -5.23
N ARG A 53 13.72 1.95 -6.00
CA ARG A 53 14.66 0.99 -6.63
C ARG A 53 15.41 0.16 -5.58
N LYS A 54 15.90 0.78 -4.49
CA LYS A 54 16.65 0.11 -3.42
C LYS A 54 15.83 -0.97 -2.73
N TYR A 55 14.62 -0.64 -2.33
CA TYR A 55 13.75 -1.57 -1.61
C TYR A 55 12.97 -2.51 -2.53
N ASN A 56 12.76 -2.09 -3.77
CA ASN A 56 12.22 -2.89 -4.88
C ASN A 56 10.92 -3.63 -4.48
N PRO A 57 9.88 -2.93 -3.98
CA PRO A 57 8.63 -3.56 -3.61
C PRO A 57 7.95 -4.22 -4.81
N ASP A 58 7.21 -5.30 -4.56
CA ASP A 58 6.41 -5.95 -5.60
C ASP A 58 5.09 -5.19 -5.83
N ILE A 59 4.52 -4.68 -4.72
CA ILE A 59 3.34 -3.81 -4.70
C ILE A 59 3.72 -2.54 -3.94
N LEU A 60 3.39 -1.39 -4.53
CA LEU A 60 3.59 -0.09 -3.94
C LEU A 60 2.29 0.72 -4.01
N GLY A 61 1.65 0.94 -2.85
CA GLY A 61 0.57 1.91 -2.71
C GLY A 61 1.16 3.30 -2.57
N VAL A 62 0.83 4.22 -3.48
CA VAL A 62 1.24 5.64 -3.40
C VAL A 62 0.04 6.52 -3.10
N GLN A 63 0.24 7.54 -2.26
CA GLN A 63 -0.75 8.55 -1.94
C GLN A 63 -0.22 9.93 -2.33
N GLU A 64 -1.13 10.87 -2.54
CA GLU A 64 -0.90 12.27 -2.98
C GLU A 64 -0.32 12.43 -4.40
N ALA A 65 -0.06 11.34 -5.10
CA ALA A 65 0.51 11.47 -6.44
C ALA A 65 -0.42 12.22 -7.40
N LEU A 66 0.05 13.29 -8.01
CA LEU A 66 -0.59 13.92 -9.15
C LEU A 66 -0.30 13.12 -10.43
N HIS A 67 -1.10 13.33 -11.48
CA HIS A 67 -0.96 12.56 -12.73
C HIS A 67 0.48 12.62 -13.28
N HIS A 68 1.10 13.81 -13.35
CA HIS A 68 2.47 13.94 -13.85
C HIS A 68 3.50 13.22 -12.96
N GLN A 69 3.31 13.21 -11.63
CA GLN A 69 4.19 12.47 -10.71
C GLN A 69 4.12 10.95 -10.96
N LEU A 70 2.92 10.42 -11.28
CA LEU A 70 2.78 9.00 -11.67
C LEU A 70 3.47 8.71 -13.01
N GLN A 71 3.38 9.62 -13.99
CA GLN A 71 4.10 9.48 -15.25
C GLN A 71 5.63 9.48 -15.04
N ASP A 72 6.12 10.38 -14.17
CA ASP A 72 7.53 10.43 -13.81
C ASP A 72 7.99 9.12 -13.14
N LEU A 73 7.18 8.58 -12.21
CA LEU A 73 7.46 7.28 -11.58
C LEU A 73 7.55 6.17 -12.63
N LEU A 74 6.60 6.07 -13.56
CA LEU A 74 6.61 5.01 -14.58
C LEU A 74 7.78 5.13 -15.56
N ASN A 75 8.14 6.35 -15.94
CA ASN A 75 9.28 6.62 -16.83
C ASN A 75 10.61 6.19 -16.17
N ASN A 76 10.74 6.37 -14.85
CA ASN A 76 11.95 6.05 -14.10
C ASN A 76 11.93 4.65 -13.46
N LEU A 77 10.77 4.00 -13.41
CA LEU A 77 10.55 2.67 -12.87
C LEU A 77 9.80 1.79 -13.91
N PRO A 78 10.41 1.51 -15.08
CA PRO A 78 9.72 0.89 -16.21
C PRO A 78 9.23 -0.54 -15.95
N GLY A 79 9.68 -1.18 -14.84
CA GLY A 79 9.22 -2.49 -14.40
C GLY A 79 7.81 -2.48 -13.78
N TYR A 80 7.23 -1.28 -13.51
CA TYR A 80 5.92 -1.15 -12.90
C TYR A 80 4.86 -0.73 -13.92
N THR A 81 3.63 -1.13 -13.63
CA THR A 81 2.39 -0.54 -14.12
C THR A 81 1.60 -0.01 -12.93
N TYR A 82 0.53 0.78 -13.16
CA TYR A 82 -0.33 1.22 -12.06
C TYR A 82 -1.81 1.05 -12.37
N VAL A 83 -2.61 1.06 -11.31
CA VAL A 83 -4.06 1.20 -11.32
C VAL A 83 -4.45 2.40 -10.47
N GLY A 84 -5.52 3.07 -10.85
CA GLY A 84 -6.03 4.26 -10.15
C GLY A 84 -6.41 5.38 -11.10
N VAL A 85 -7.16 6.33 -10.56
CA VAL A 85 -7.63 7.54 -11.24
C VAL A 85 -7.48 8.76 -10.33
N GLY A 86 -7.51 9.95 -10.89
CA GLY A 86 -7.56 11.21 -10.12
C GLY A 86 -8.87 11.35 -9.37
N ARG A 87 -8.80 11.79 -8.12
CA ARG A 87 -9.94 11.80 -7.19
C ARG A 87 -11.03 12.79 -7.56
N ASP A 88 -10.70 13.85 -8.34
CA ASP A 88 -11.66 14.94 -8.57
C ASP A 88 -12.62 14.65 -9.73
N ASP A 89 -12.17 13.91 -10.75
CA ASP A 89 -12.97 13.65 -11.95
C ASP A 89 -13.08 12.16 -12.34
N GLY A 90 -12.39 11.28 -11.60
CA GLY A 90 -12.31 9.87 -11.96
C GLY A 90 -11.48 9.60 -13.20
N LYS A 91 -10.63 10.55 -13.60
CA LYS A 91 -9.72 10.45 -14.76
C LYS A 91 -8.30 10.85 -14.36
N THR A 92 -7.92 12.12 -14.58
CA THR A 92 -6.56 12.61 -14.35
C THR A 92 -6.46 13.75 -13.35
N ASN A 93 -7.57 14.36 -12.94
CA ASN A 93 -7.56 15.51 -12.05
C ASN A 93 -7.54 15.11 -10.57
N GLY A 94 -6.77 15.86 -9.78
CA GLY A 94 -6.60 15.63 -8.36
C GLY A 94 -5.57 14.54 -8.04
N GLU A 95 -5.39 14.30 -6.76
CA GLU A 95 -4.46 13.30 -6.25
C GLU A 95 -4.97 11.88 -6.48
N TYR A 96 -4.04 10.97 -6.67
CA TYR A 96 -4.30 9.53 -6.78
C TYR A 96 -4.02 8.82 -5.45
N SER A 97 -4.72 7.75 -5.22
CA SER A 97 -4.32 6.65 -4.34
C SER A 97 -3.98 5.45 -5.21
N ALA A 98 -2.89 5.54 -5.96
CA ALA A 98 -2.55 4.56 -6.98
C ALA A 98 -1.86 3.32 -6.39
N ILE A 99 -2.02 2.18 -7.07
CA ILE A 99 -1.30 0.93 -6.76
C ILE A 99 -0.36 0.64 -7.92
N LEU A 100 0.95 0.71 -7.66
CA LEU A 100 1.97 0.28 -8.61
C LEU A 100 2.25 -1.21 -8.42
N LEU A 101 2.33 -1.94 -9.50
CA LEU A 101 2.48 -3.39 -9.54
C LEU A 101 3.63 -3.77 -10.47
N LYS A 102 4.51 -4.69 -10.06
CA LYS A 102 5.53 -5.24 -10.96
C LYS A 102 4.89 -5.99 -12.13
N LYS A 103 5.11 -5.51 -13.35
CA LYS A 103 4.57 -6.08 -14.60
C LYS A 103 4.89 -7.56 -14.79
N GLN A 104 6.09 -7.99 -14.40
CA GLN A 104 6.56 -9.36 -14.58
C GLN A 104 6.02 -10.33 -13.51
N ARG A 105 5.43 -9.80 -12.43
CA ARG A 105 4.92 -10.63 -11.33
C ARG A 105 3.41 -10.75 -11.33
N PHE A 106 2.68 -9.72 -11.76
CA PHE A 106 1.23 -9.69 -11.60
C PHE A 106 0.48 -9.54 -12.92
N THR A 107 -0.63 -10.27 -13.00
CA THR A 107 -1.71 -10.02 -13.97
C THR A 107 -2.90 -9.40 -13.23
N ILE A 108 -3.36 -8.24 -13.68
CA ILE A 108 -4.52 -7.56 -13.11
C ILE A 108 -5.77 -8.17 -13.76
N THR A 109 -6.65 -8.76 -12.96
CA THR A 109 -7.86 -9.42 -13.44
C THR A 109 -9.10 -8.54 -13.30
N ARG A 110 -9.18 -7.74 -12.24
CA ARG A 110 -10.23 -6.75 -12.00
C ARG A 110 -9.62 -5.54 -11.30
N GLN A 111 -10.12 -4.35 -11.56
CA GLN A 111 -9.69 -3.13 -10.88
C GLN A 111 -10.78 -2.06 -10.95
N ASN A 112 -10.80 -1.17 -9.98
CA ASN A 112 -11.58 0.07 -10.01
C ASN A 112 -11.12 1.03 -8.90
N THR A 113 -11.71 2.20 -8.86
CA THR A 113 -11.59 3.18 -7.78
C THR A 113 -13.00 3.55 -7.31
N PHE A 114 -13.18 3.75 -6.01
CA PHE A 114 -14.42 4.26 -5.43
C PHE A 114 -14.12 5.44 -4.50
N TRP A 115 -15.12 6.30 -4.34
CA TRP A 115 -15.02 7.48 -3.50
C TRP A 115 -15.41 7.18 -2.05
N LEU A 116 -14.68 7.76 -1.10
CA LEU A 116 -14.96 7.62 0.33
C LEU A 116 -16.08 8.60 0.71
N SER A 117 -17.29 8.25 0.31
CA SER A 117 -18.51 9.04 0.47
C SER A 117 -19.75 8.14 0.57
N GLU A 118 -20.90 8.73 0.80
CA GLU A 118 -22.20 8.04 0.77
C GLU A 118 -22.63 7.62 -0.64
N THR A 119 -21.98 8.18 -1.67
CA THR A 119 -22.16 7.83 -3.09
C THR A 119 -20.85 7.37 -3.71
N PRO A 120 -20.32 6.18 -3.31
CA PRO A 120 -18.95 5.78 -3.63
C PRO A 120 -18.70 5.52 -5.13
N GLU A 121 -19.73 5.38 -5.94
CA GLU A 121 -19.61 5.18 -7.39
C GLU A 121 -19.65 6.49 -8.18
N VAL A 122 -19.79 7.65 -7.49
CA VAL A 122 -19.90 8.97 -8.14
C VAL A 122 -18.55 9.69 -8.08
N PRO A 123 -17.86 9.92 -9.22
CA PRO A 123 -16.62 10.66 -9.27
C PRO A 123 -16.71 12.04 -8.62
N GLY A 124 -15.71 12.40 -7.83
CA GLY A 124 -15.64 13.68 -7.13
C GLY A 124 -16.56 13.80 -5.92
N SER A 125 -17.31 12.75 -5.56
CA SER A 125 -18.23 12.81 -4.42
C SER A 125 -17.49 12.96 -3.10
N LYS A 126 -18.13 13.69 -2.18
CA LYS A 126 -17.65 13.99 -0.83
C LYS A 126 -18.81 13.98 0.15
N SER A 127 -18.65 13.36 1.31
CA SER A 127 -19.69 13.22 2.32
C SER A 127 -19.15 13.41 3.73
N TRP A 128 -20.07 13.37 4.70
CA TRP A 128 -19.78 13.56 6.13
C TRP A 128 -19.08 14.90 6.37
N ASP A 129 -18.10 14.92 7.25
CA ASP A 129 -17.28 16.10 7.56
C ASP A 129 -15.95 16.16 6.76
N ALA A 130 -15.85 15.40 5.66
CA ALA A 130 -14.63 15.40 4.84
C ALA A 130 -14.30 16.79 4.30
N ALA A 131 -13.07 17.25 4.51
CA ALA A 131 -12.59 18.52 3.98
C ALA A 131 -12.45 18.48 2.45
N ILE A 132 -11.96 17.38 1.93
CA ILE A 132 -11.69 17.19 0.49
C ILE A 132 -12.15 15.80 0.03
N THR A 133 -12.23 15.62 -1.28
CA THR A 133 -12.55 14.32 -1.90
C THR A 133 -11.46 13.30 -1.59
N ARG A 134 -11.87 12.08 -1.21
CA ARG A 134 -10.99 10.95 -0.91
C ARG A 134 -11.45 9.71 -1.64
N ILE A 135 -10.49 8.85 -2.00
CA ILE A 135 -10.73 7.65 -2.80
C ILE A 135 -10.00 6.43 -2.23
N ALA A 136 -10.48 5.26 -2.62
CA ALA A 136 -9.75 4.01 -2.49
C ALA A 136 -9.70 3.31 -3.85
N THR A 137 -8.49 2.95 -4.27
CA THR A 137 -8.24 2.16 -5.48
C THR A 137 -8.04 0.71 -5.09
N TRP A 138 -8.55 -0.21 -5.90
CA TRP A 138 -8.40 -1.64 -5.66
C TRP A 138 -8.09 -2.41 -6.94
N ALA A 139 -7.40 -3.52 -6.78
CA ALA A 139 -7.17 -4.49 -7.85
C ALA A 139 -7.21 -5.92 -7.32
N VAL A 140 -7.83 -6.82 -8.05
CA VAL A 140 -7.62 -8.26 -7.91
C VAL A 140 -6.51 -8.64 -8.86
N VAL A 141 -5.49 -9.27 -8.32
CA VAL A 141 -4.30 -9.64 -9.06
C VAL A 141 -4.04 -11.14 -8.97
N HIS A 142 -3.55 -11.72 -10.06
CA HIS A 142 -2.98 -13.06 -10.09
C HIS A 142 -1.45 -12.93 -9.94
N ASP A 143 -0.89 -13.51 -8.87
CA ASP A 143 0.57 -13.57 -8.69
C ASP A 143 1.14 -14.75 -9.49
N LEU A 144 1.90 -14.45 -10.51
CA LEU A 144 2.53 -15.44 -11.39
C LEU A 144 3.56 -16.32 -10.66
N ALA A 145 4.09 -15.86 -9.52
CA ALA A 145 5.05 -16.61 -8.73
C ALA A 145 4.37 -17.64 -7.82
N SER A 146 3.35 -17.24 -7.06
CA SER A 146 2.60 -18.13 -6.17
C SER A 146 1.46 -18.88 -6.86
N LYS A 147 1.02 -18.44 -8.06
CA LYS A 147 -0.16 -18.92 -8.79
C LYS A 147 -1.47 -18.74 -8.02
N LYS A 148 -1.54 -17.73 -7.18
CA LYS A 148 -2.70 -17.41 -6.34
C LYS A 148 -3.22 -16.02 -6.64
N ASP A 149 -4.51 -15.83 -6.40
CA ASP A 149 -5.18 -14.55 -6.53
C ASP A 149 -5.33 -13.89 -5.15
N PHE A 150 -5.32 -12.57 -5.12
CA PHE A 150 -5.63 -11.78 -3.95
C PHE A 150 -6.13 -10.39 -4.32
N LEU A 151 -6.77 -9.72 -3.36
CA LEU A 151 -7.21 -8.33 -3.49
C LEU A 151 -6.17 -7.39 -2.84
N THR A 152 -5.78 -6.34 -3.55
CA THR A 152 -5.01 -5.23 -2.98
C THR A 152 -5.79 -3.94 -3.07
N VAL A 153 -5.72 -3.11 -2.03
CA VAL A 153 -6.41 -1.83 -1.90
C VAL A 153 -5.41 -0.76 -1.45
N ASN A 154 -5.53 0.45 -1.99
CA ASN A 154 -4.75 1.60 -1.52
C ASN A 154 -5.68 2.81 -1.32
N THR A 155 -5.44 3.58 -0.27
CA THR A 155 -6.32 4.70 0.11
C THR A 155 -5.55 5.85 0.75
N HIS A 156 -6.21 7.02 0.80
CA HIS A 156 -5.78 8.16 1.58
C HIS A 156 -7.01 8.80 2.25
N PHE A 157 -7.08 8.73 3.59
CA PHE A 157 -8.21 9.24 4.37
C PHE A 157 -8.18 10.76 4.51
N ASP A 158 -9.30 11.35 4.90
CA ASP A 158 -9.39 12.79 5.10
C ASP A 158 -8.53 13.24 6.29
N HIS A 159 -7.82 14.35 6.10
CA HIS A 159 -6.87 14.87 7.09
C HIS A 159 -7.53 15.71 8.21
N ILE A 160 -8.79 16.13 8.03
CA ILE A 160 -9.55 16.93 8.99
C ILE A 160 -10.72 16.15 9.58
N GLY A 161 -11.61 15.60 8.74
CA GLY A 161 -12.87 15.01 9.13
C GLY A 161 -12.71 13.70 9.91
N GLU A 162 -12.98 13.70 11.20
CA GLU A 162 -12.91 12.48 12.04
C GLU A 162 -14.02 11.49 11.70
N VAL A 163 -15.24 11.99 11.50
CA VAL A 163 -16.39 11.16 11.11
C VAL A 163 -16.14 10.58 9.71
N ALA A 164 -15.61 11.37 8.78
CA ALA A 164 -15.24 10.91 7.44
C ALA A 164 -14.21 9.79 7.49
N ARG A 165 -13.16 9.88 8.32
CA ARG A 165 -12.18 8.82 8.50
C ARG A 165 -12.81 7.52 9.02
N GLU A 166 -13.63 7.60 10.06
CA GLU A 166 -14.30 6.43 10.64
C GLU A 166 -15.26 5.78 9.65
N LYS A 167 -16.10 6.58 8.96
CA LYS A 167 -17.02 6.09 7.93
C LYS A 167 -16.29 5.51 6.73
N SER A 168 -15.16 6.10 6.34
CA SER A 168 -14.28 5.56 5.29
C SER A 168 -13.72 4.18 5.65
N ALA A 169 -13.31 3.97 6.90
CA ALA A 169 -12.85 2.68 7.38
C ALA A 169 -13.97 1.62 7.30
N VAL A 170 -15.20 1.97 7.72
CA VAL A 170 -16.37 1.08 7.58
C VAL A 170 -16.64 0.74 6.10
N LEU A 171 -16.68 1.77 5.24
CA LEU A 171 -16.93 1.60 3.80
C LEU A 171 -15.88 0.72 3.13
N ILE A 172 -14.60 0.92 3.41
CA ILE A 172 -13.52 0.08 2.86
C ILE A 172 -13.72 -1.38 3.27
N LYS A 173 -14.01 -1.67 4.55
CA LYS A 173 -14.25 -3.05 5.01
C LYS A 173 -15.46 -3.69 4.33
N GLN A 174 -16.54 -2.95 4.13
CA GLN A 174 -17.72 -3.41 3.38
C GLN A 174 -17.38 -3.71 1.92
N LYS A 175 -16.66 -2.79 1.25
CA LYS A 175 -16.22 -2.99 -0.14
C LYS A 175 -15.25 -4.17 -0.26
N ILE A 176 -14.28 -4.32 0.64
CA ILE A 176 -13.36 -5.46 0.66
C ILE A 176 -14.11 -6.78 0.81
N ALA A 177 -15.07 -6.87 1.75
CA ALA A 177 -15.86 -8.08 1.95
C ALA A 177 -16.64 -8.48 0.69
N LEU A 178 -17.19 -7.50 -0.04
CA LEU A 178 -17.90 -7.72 -1.28
C LEU A 178 -16.97 -8.05 -2.46
N LEU A 179 -15.92 -7.26 -2.66
CA LEU A 179 -15.03 -7.34 -3.83
C LEU A 179 -14.06 -8.51 -3.74
N GLY A 180 -13.59 -8.81 -2.52
CA GLY A 180 -12.64 -9.88 -2.24
C GLY A 180 -13.25 -11.27 -2.41
N ASN A 181 -14.55 -11.43 -2.12
CA ASN A 181 -15.26 -12.71 -2.26
C ASN A 181 -14.46 -13.91 -1.70
N GLY A 182 -13.91 -13.76 -0.49
CA GLY A 182 -13.09 -14.78 0.17
C GLY A 182 -11.60 -14.80 -0.20
N LEU A 183 -11.15 -13.95 -1.12
CA LEU A 183 -9.72 -13.80 -1.42
C LEU A 183 -8.98 -13.16 -0.23
N PRO A 184 -7.70 -13.54 0.01
CA PRO A 184 -6.83 -12.80 0.91
C PRO A 184 -6.66 -11.35 0.45
N VAL A 185 -6.56 -10.41 1.41
CA VAL A 185 -6.55 -8.97 1.13
C VAL A 185 -5.32 -8.31 1.74
N LEU A 186 -4.76 -7.35 1.01
CA LEU A 186 -3.75 -6.39 1.47
C LEU A 186 -4.30 -4.98 1.31
N VAL A 187 -4.19 -4.15 2.33
CA VAL A 187 -4.63 -2.75 2.30
C VAL A 187 -3.46 -1.86 2.69
N THR A 188 -3.08 -0.95 1.82
CA THR A 188 -2.06 0.08 2.04
C THR A 188 -2.72 1.44 2.13
N GLY A 189 -2.10 2.39 2.81
CA GLY A 189 -2.61 3.75 2.81
C GLY A 189 -2.02 4.68 3.85
N ASP A 190 -2.29 5.95 3.63
CA ASP A 190 -2.27 7.01 4.63
C ASP A 190 -3.68 7.15 5.20
N PHE A 191 -3.84 6.75 6.45
CA PHE A 191 -5.16 6.74 7.11
C PHE A 191 -5.43 8.03 7.89
N ASN A 192 -4.48 8.96 7.94
CA ASN A 192 -4.58 10.19 8.72
C ASN A 192 -5.11 9.96 10.14
N SER A 193 -4.80 8.80 10.72
CA SER A 193 -5.35 8.31 11.97
C SER A 193 -4.32 7.55 12.77
N GLU A 194 -4.04 8.00 13.99
CA GLU A 194 -3.14 7.32 14.90
C GLU A 194 -3.81 6.09 15.54
N PRO A 195 -3.06 5.13 16.13
CA PRO A 195 -3.59 3.87 16.65
C PRO A 195 -4.69 4.02 17.73
N SER A 196 -4.74 5.15 18.44
CA SER A 196 -5.76 5.46 19.44
C SER A 196 -7.08 5.98 18.86
N GLN A 197 -7.12 6.34 17.57
CA GLN A 197 -8.27 7.00 16.96
C GLN A 197 -9.27 5.99 16.35
N SER A 198 -10.53 6.44 16.21
CA SER A 198 -11.66 5.59 15.81
C SER A 198 -11.49 4.92 14.43
N ALA A 199 -10.92 5.62 13.46
CA ALA A 199 -10.72 5.06 12.13
C ALA A 199 -9.75 3.85 12.17
N TYR A 200 -8.61 3.96 12.86
CA TYR A 200 -7.69 2.83 13.02
C TYR A 200 -8.35 1.66 13.75
N THR A 201 -9.00 1.92 14.89
CA THR A 201 -9.67 0.86 15.66
C THR A 201 -10.80 0.20 14.87
N THR A 202 -11.50 0.96 14.01
CA THR A 202 -12.50 0.44 13.07
C THR A 202 -11.87 -0.47 12.02
N MET A 203 -10.69 -0.13 11.49
CA MET A 203 -9.98 -1.01 10.54
C MET A 203 -9.68 -2.37 11.16
N ILE A 204 -9.18 -2.43 12.39
CA ILE A 204 -8.74 -3.68 13.01
C ILE A 204 -9.83 -4.45 13.77
N ASN A 205 -11.00 -3.85 14.06
CA ASN A 205 -12.10 -4.60 14.70
C ASN A 205 -12.66 -5.70 13.78
N GLY A 206 -13.28 -6.75 14.37
CA GLY A 206 -13.79 -7.92 13.64
C GLY A 206 -15.22 -7.82 13.12
N ASN A 207 -15.92 -6.69 13.30
CA ASN A 207 -17.38 -6.62 13.10
C ASN A 207 -17.86 -6.89 11.67
N ILE A 208 -17.13 -6.45 10.63
CA ILE A 208 -17.48 -6.67 9.22
C ILE A 208 -16.48 -7.65 8.60
N LEU A 209 -15.21 -7.38 8.77
CA LEU A 209 -14.08 -8.15 8.28
C LEU A 209 -12.93 -8.01 9.27
N LYS A 210 -12.27 -9.10 9.60
CA LYS A 210 -11.06 -9.05 10.43
C LYS A 210 -9.88 -8.61 9.60
N LEU A 211 -9.28 -7.47 9.95
CA LEU A 211 -8.01 -7.01 9.43
C LEU A 211 -6.97 -7.01 10.55
N TYR A 212 -5.77 -7.40 10.21
CA TYR A 212 -4.59 -7.33 11.07
C TYR A 212 -3.70 -6.21 10.61
N THR A 213 -3.02 -5.53 11.52
CA THR A 213 -1.97 -4.59 11.16
C THR A 213 -0.65 -5.33 10.97
N ALA A 214 0.13 -4.96 9.94
CA ALA A 214 1.48 -5.47 9.77
C ALA A 214 2.48 -4.86 10.77
N ARG A 215 2.13 -3.68 11.36
CA ARG A 215 2.95 -2.99 12.35
C ARG A 215 3.03 -3.78 13.64
N PRO A 216 4.24 -4.23 14.09
CA PRO A 216 4.39 -4.89 15.37
C PRO A 216 4.25 -3.89 16.53
N ALA A 217 3.77 -4.35 17.68
CA ALA A 217 3.62 -3.50 18.87
C ALA A 217 4.94 -2.91 19.38
N SER A 218 6.08 -3.52 19.04
CA SER A 218 7.42 -3.05 19.40
C SER A 218 7.94 -1.92 18.51
N GLU A 219 7.27 -1.63 17.38
CA GLU A 219 7.71 -0.55 16.48
C GLU A 219 7.34 0.81 17.06
N THR A 220 8.32 1.67 17.19
CA THR A 220 8.16 3.02 17.77
C THR A 220 8.30 4.14 16.75
N GLN A 221 8.89 3.86 15.57
CA GLN A 221 9.10 4.87 14.53
C GLN A 221 7.76 5.36 13.98
N GLY A 222 7.52 6.67 13.96
CA GLY A 222 6.39 7.28 13.27
C GLY A 222 6.58 7.29 11.75
N THR A 223 5.51 7.55 11.02
CA THR A 223 5.50 7.52 9.54
C THR A 223 5.34 8.90 8.91
N PHE A 224 4.75 9.88 9.60
CA PHE A 224 4.69 11.29 9.18
C PHE A 224 5.62 12.13 10.04
N CYS A 225 6.75 12.57 9.47
CA CYS A 225 7.82 13.28 10.15
C CYS A 225 8.09 14.67 9.58
N THR A 226 7.28 15.17 8.66
CA THR A 226 7.66 16.28 7.77
C THR A 226 8.90 15.93 6.93
N PHE A 227 9.43 16.88 6.17
CA PHE A 227 10.65 16.63 5.38
C PHE A 227 11.94 16.60 6.20
N PHE A 228 11.93 17.03 7.46
CA PHE A 228 13.15 17.29 8.22
C PHE A 228 13.58 16.09 9.07
N VAL A 229 14.82 15.64 8.88
CA VAL A 229 15.44 14.53 9.66
C VAL A 229 15.52 14.84 11.16
N THR A 230 15.56 16.11 11.52
CA THR A 230 15.61 16.57 12.92
C THR A 230 14.27 16.56 13.63
N GLN A 231 13.18 16.22 12.94
CA GLN A 231 11.85 16.13 13.54
C GLN A 231 11.77 14.92 14.48
N ASN A 232 11.57 15.17 15.77
CA ASN A 232 11.56 14.12 16.79
C ASN A 232 10.14 13.57 17.13
N ALA A 233 9.07 14.24 16.68
CA ALA A 233 7.70 13.88 17.00
C ALA A 233 6.94 13.45 15.72
N CYS A 234 7.24 12.25 15.25
CA CYS A 234 6.57 11.69 14.10
C CYS A 234 5.25 10.98 14.51
N LYS A 235 4.19 11.19 13.75
CA LYS A 235 2.91 10.48 13.92
C LYS A 235 2.92 9.15 13.17
N VAL A 236 2.16 8.19 13.65
CA VAL A 236 1.93 6.92 12.96
C VAL A 236 0.58 7.00 12.28
N ILE A 237 0.56 7.22 10.97
CA ILE A 237 -0.68 7.37 10.18
C ILE A 237 -0.69 6.55 8.89
N ASP A 238 0.44 5.96 8.50
CA ASP A 238 0.57 5.09 7.33
C ASP A 238 0.63 3.63 7.77
N TYR A 239 -0.18 2.78 7.15
CA TYR A 239 -0.29 1.38 7.56
C TYR A 239 -0.39 0.43 6.36
N ILE A 240 -0.03 -0.84 6.65
CA ILE A 240 -0.39 -1.99 5.84
C ILE A 240 -1.27 -2.88 6.71
N PHE A 241 -2.50 -3.11 6.27
CA PHE A 241 -3.41 -4.08 6.89
C PHE A 241 -3.56 -5.31 5.99
N TYR A 242 -3.91 -6.43 6.58
CA TYR A 242 -4.08 -7.70 5.87
C TYR A 242 -5.15 -8.59 6.51
N THR A 243 -5.73 -9.51 5.75
CA THR A 243 -6.66 -10.53 6.24
C THR A 243 -5.96 -11.85 6.53
N ASP A 244 -6.69 -12.80 7.08
CA ASP A 244 -6.28 -14.21 7.08
C ASP A 244 -5.87 -14.65 5.67
N GLY A 245 -4.99 -15.67 5.60
CA GLY A 245 -4.34 -16.10 4.35
C GLY A 245 -2.99 -15.43 4.09
N TRP A 246 -2.61 -14.42 4.89
CA TRP A 246 -1.29 -13.81 4.87
C TRP A 246 -0.55 -13.97 6.19
N THR A 247 0.77 -14.07 6.11
CA THR A 247 1.68 -13.95 7.25
C THR A 247 2.63 -12.80 6.99
N ALA A 248 2.61 -11.76 7.85
CA ALA A 248 3.49 -10.61 7.77
C ALA A 248 4.84 -10.90 8.45
N LYS A 249 5.94 -10.45 7.81
CA LYS A 249 7.32 -10.57 8.30
C LYS A 249 8.12 -9.33 7.89
N ASN A 250 9.24 -9.10 8.57
CA ASN A 250 10.21 -8.07 8.17
C ASN A 250 9.58 -6.68 7.96
N TYR A 251 8.66 -6.28 8.88
CA TYR A 251 8.10 -4.93 8.88
C TYR A 251 9.19 -3.91 9.18
N GLN A 252 9.19 -2.80 8.45
CA GLN A 252 10.09 -1.68 8.72
C GLN A 252 9.47 -0.35 8.26
N VAL A 253 9.74 0.71 9.00
CA VAL A 253 9.59 2.09 8.56
C VAL A 253 10.93 2.53 7.98
N ILE A 254 10.94 3.01 6.73
CA ILE A 254 12.18 3.35 6.01
C ILE A 254 12.55 4.79 6.33
N THR A 255 13.73 4.99 6.91
CA THR A 255 14.24 6.29 7.35
C THR A 255 15.40 6.82 6.48
N ASP A 256 15.50 6.33 5.25
CA ASP A 256 16.52 6.79 4.30
C ASP A 256 16.37 8.30 4.03
N ASN A 257 17.50 9.03 4.09
CA ASN A 257 17.54 10.48 3.97
C ASN A 257 18.89 10.94 3.41
N ASP A 258 19.03 12.22 3.11
CA ASP A 258 20.29 12.83 2.62
C ASP A 258 21.12 13.54 3.71
N GLY A 259 20.79 13.33 4.97
CA GLY A 259 21.39 13.98 6.13
C GLY A 259 20.62 15.20 6.62
N ALA A 260 19.77 15.81 5.79
CA ALA A 260 18.94 16.96 6.13
C ALA A 260 17.45 16.71 5.90
N TYR A 261 17.11 16.03 4.78
CA TYR A 261 15.73 15.87 4.33
C TYR A 261 15.42 14.42 3.96
N TYR A 262 14.22 14.00 4.32
CA TYR A 262 13.59 12.79 3.76
C TYR A 262 13.13 13.03 2.33
N PRO A 263 13.00 11.99 1.50
CA PRO A 263 12.47 12.12 0.12
C PRO A 263 11.00 12.55 0.05
N SER A 264 10.23 12.37 1.13
CA SER A 264 8.86 12.83 1.35
C SER A 264 8.71 13.30 2.79
N ASP A 265 7.64 14.00 3.13
CA ASP A 265 7.24 14.32 4.50
C ASP A 265 6.68 13.10 5.25
N HIS A 266 6.39 12.01 4.52
CA HIS A 266 6.10 10.68 5.05
C HIS A 266 7.26 9.71 4.84
N LEU A 267 7.42 8.78 5.78
CA LEU A 267 8.36 7.68 5.70
C LEU A 267 7.66 6.44 5.14
N PRO A 268 8.22 5.78 4.11
CA PRO A 268 7.62 4.58 3.58
C PRO A 268 7.55 3.45 4.59
N VAL A 269 6.48 2.69 4.56
CA VAL A 269 6.33 1.44 5.33
C VAL A 269 6.45 0.26 4.39
N LEU A 270 7.37 -0.66 4.68
CA LEU A 270 7.59 -1.89 3.93
C LEU A 270 7.31 -3.10 4.82
N CYS A 271 6.64 -4.10 4.27
CA CYS A 271 6.46 -5.40 4.92
C CYS A 271 6.54 -6.53 3.89
N GLU A 272 7.09 -7.65 4.31
CA GLU A 272 7.10 -8.88 3.51
C GLU A 272 5.94 -9.77 3.93
N PHE A 273 5.28 -10.38 2.94
CA PHE A 273 4.15 -11.28 3.16
C PHE A 273 4.41 -12.65 2.53
N SER A 274 3.94 -13.68 3.20
CA SER A 274 3.83 -15.04 2.65
C SER A 274 2.36 -15.40 2.62
N GLN A 275 1.87 -15.87 1.47
CA GLN A 275 0.48 -16.36 1.34
C GLN A 275 0.43 -17.80 1.78
N GLN A 276 -0.49 -18.11 2.69
CA GLN A 276 -0.73 -19.46 3.25
C GLN A 276 -1.41 -20.38 2.25
#